data_6a7ed61b2a06c274cfbfdaca982d9dfc
#
_entry.id   6a7ed61b2a06c274cfbfdaca982d9dfc
#
_cell.length_a   1.000
_cell.length_b   1.000
_cell.length_c   1.000
_cell.angle_alpha   90.00
_cell.angle_beta   90.00
_cell.angle_gamma   90.00
#
_symmetry.space_group_name_H-M   'P 1'
#
loop_
_entity.id
_entity.type
_entity.pdbx_description
1 polymer ?
#
loop_
_entity_poly.entity_id
_entity_poly.type
_entity_poly.pdbx_seq_one_letter_code
_entity_poly.pdbx_strand_id
1 'polypeptide(L)'
;MPEDFTNEPAPLGAPSGEPSESAPPPSAAPDAAQVPAPPAPLRIAVSALSDVGCVRTNNEDSFGYDESLGVYIVCDGMGGMASGEVASAHAVSAMVNSFAASAASGAPVSTRLLAALNAANQDVWEHAQIPEHRGMGTTAVAAALDGDKLILGNVGDSRAYLIQDGRCVQLTVDHSYINELIRNGTLTIETAQNADLKGMESLITRAVGVAPELQPDFYSVDLKPGTAILLASDGLTRYLLSDEIAAILDATPFESVCAGLIDVAKQRGGQDNITCLLLLALAG
;
A
#
# COMPACT_ATOMS: atom_id res chain seq x y z
N MET A 1 4.63 -65.41 -40.71
CA MET A 1 4.71 -66.39 -41.86
C MET A 1 3.56 -66.11 -42.76
N PRO A 2 3.78 -66.09 -44.05
CA PRO A 2 4.75 -65.34 -44.90
C PRO A 2 3.92 -64.46 -45.90
N GLU A 3 4.36 -63.71 -46.82
CA GLU A 3 5.27 -63.79 -47.96
C GLU A 3 5.36 -62.37 -48.55
N ASP A 4 6.43 -61.71 -48.72
CA ASP A 4 7.44 -61.84 -49.75
C ASP A 4 6.91 -61.81 -51.21
N PHE A 5 7.27 -60.68 -51.93
CA PHE A 5 7.72 -60.78 -53.32
C PHE A 5 8.27 -59.48 -53.87
N THR A 6 9.54 -59.51 -54.15
CA THR A 6 10.36 -58.72 -54.98
C THR A 6 9.83 -58.45 -56.40
N ASN A 7 10.15 -57.28 -56.99
CA ASN A 7 10.79 -57.26 -58.31
C ASN A 7 11.30 -55.87 -58.73
N GLU A 8 12.55 -55.75 -58.96
CA GLU A 8 13.23 -54.80 -59.88
C GLU A 8 13.16 -55.35 -61.30
N PRO A 9 13.47 -54.67 -62.44
CA PRO A 9 14.55 -53.71 -62.64
C PRO A 9 14.30 -52.53 -63.62
N ALA A 10 15.29 -51.66 -63.72
CA ALA A 10 15.54 -50.55 -64.62
C ALA A 10 15.59 -50.97 -66.14
N PRO A 11 15.84 -50.09 -67.16
CA PRO A 11 16.69 -48.89 -67.18
C PRO A 11 16.38 -47.77 -68.20
N LEU A 12 17.17 -46.69 -68.11
CA LEU A 12 17.74 -45.82 -69.16
C LEU A 12 16.91 -44.79 -69.93
N GLY A 13 17.39 -43.54 -69.86
CA GLY A 13 17.09 -42.48 -70.79
C GLY A 13 17.46 -41.09 -70.31
N ALA A 14 18.74 -40.68 -70.57
CA ALA A 14 19.10 -39.26 -70.64
C ALA A 14 19.31 -38.98 -72.15
N PRO A 15 19.56 -37.73 -72.64
CA PRO A 15 19.72 -36.41 -72.01
C PRO A 15 18.96 -35.28 -72.74
N SER A 16 18.92 -34.05 -72.19
CA SER A 16 19.18 -32.81 -72.91
C SER A 16 18.79 -31.59 -72.09
N GLY A 17 19.77 -30.77 -71.77
CA GLY A 17 20.00 -29.38 -72.20
C GLY A 17 19.11 -28.30 -71.53
N GLU A 18 19.64 -27.69 -70.46
CA GLU A 18 19.72 -26.26 -70.13
C GLU A 18 18.55 -25.31 -70.48
N PRO A 19 18.35 -24.18 -69.74
CA PRO A 19 19.35 -23.33 -69.09
C PRO A 19 19.10 -22.92 -67.61
N SER A 20 20.19 -22.58 -66.98
CA SER A 20 20.36 -21.88 -65.71
C SER A 20 19.39 -20.72 -65.50
N GLU A 21 18.53 -20.86 -64.59
CA GLU A 21 17.76 -19.75 -64.02
C GLU A 21 18.41 -19.31 -62.70
N SER A 22 18.91 -18.08 -62.76
CA SER A 22 19.58 -17.43 -61.63
C SER A 22 18.67 -17.35 -60.39
N ALA A 23 19.13 -17.90 -59.28
CA ALA A 23 18.49 -17.76 -58.00
C ALA A 23 18.34 -16.26 -57.60
N PRO A 24 17.17 -15.86 -57.04
CA PRO A 24 17.02 -14.51 -56.54
C PRO A 24 17.91 -14.31 -55.32
N PRO A 25 18.37 -13.06 -55.04
CA PRO A 25 19.20 -12.76 -53.88
C PRO A 25 18.44 -13.06 -52.57
N PRO A 26 19.13 -13.44 -51.48
CA PRO A 26 18.48 -13.73 -50.20
C PRO A 26 17.72 -12.50 -49.75
N SER A 27 16.43 -12.71 -49.49
CA SER A 27 15.55 -11.73 -48.85
C SER A 27 16.18 -11.24 -47.54
N ALA A 28 16.32 -9.92 -47.41
CA ALA A 28 16.79 -9.30 -46.16
C ALA A 28 16.03 -9.87 -44.98
N ALA A 29 16.75 -10.32 -43.98
CA ALA A 29 16.16 -10.74 -42.70
C ALA A 29 15.29 -9.62 -42.13
N PRO A 30 14.09 -9.94 -41.57
CA PRO A 30 13.30 -8.90 -40.94
C PRO A 30 14.11 -8.26 -39.81
N ASP A 31 14.12 -6.93 -39.86
CA ASP A 31 14.72 -6.06 -38.85
C ASP A 31 14.32 -6.60 -37.45
N ALA A 32 15.34 -6.95 -36.66
CA ALA A 32 15.10 -7.46 -35.32
C ALA A 32 14.39 -6.34 -34.55
N ALA A 33 13.08 -6.50 -34.35
CA ALA A 33 12.29 -5.59 -33.55
C ALA A 33 13.05 -5.36 -32.23
N GLN A 34 13.54 -4.16 -32.02
CA GLN A 34 14.19 -3.76 -30.78
C GLN A 34 13.16 -4.00 -29.65
N VAL A 35 13.44 -5.00 -28.81
CA VAL A 35 12.71 -5.19 -27.58
C VAL A 35 12.87 -3.88 -26.79
N PRO A 36 11.78 -3.16 -26.46
CA PRO A 36 11.90 -1.93 -25.71
C PRO A 36 12.65 -2.21 -24.41
N ALA A 37 13.61 -1.36 -24.08
CA ALA A 37 14.33 -1.46 -22.81
C ALA A 37 13.30 -1.49 -21.66
N PRO A 38 13.51 -2.28 -20.61
CA PRO A 38 12.62 -2.27 -19.46
C PRO A 38 12.51 -0.83 -18.95
N PRO A 39 11.30 -0.39 -18.53
CA PRO A 39 11.13 0.95 -17.99
C PRO A 39 12.08 1.16 -16.81
N ALA A 40 12.62 2.37 -16.70
CA ALA A 40 13.46 2.73 -15.56
C ALA A 40 12.68 2.53 -14.25
N PRO A 41 13.35 2.09 -13.17
CA PRO A 41 12.68 1.87 -11.90
C PRO A 41 12.05 3.17 -11.39
N LEU A 42 10.84 3.07 -10.83
CA LEU A 42 10.17 4.22 -10.22
C LEU A 42 10.97 4.75 -9.02
N ARG A 43 10.95 6.07 -8.87
CA ARG A 43 11.42 6.75 -7.66
C ARG A 43 10.20 7.20 -6.85
N ILE A 44 10.28 7.08 -5.53
CA ILE A 44 9.22 7.56 -4.64
C ILE A 44 9.73 8.83 -3.96
N ALA A 45 9.00 9.93 -4.13
CA ALA A 45 9.15 11.12 -3.31
C ALA A 45 8.21 11.01 -2.09
N VAL A 46 8.67 11.48 -0.93
CA VAL A 46 7.95 11.37 0.35
C VAL A 46 7.75 12.76 0.94
N SER A 47 6.54 13.04 1.42
CA SER A 47 6.21 14.18 2.27
C SER A 47 5.42 13.66 3.46
N ALA A 48 5.80 14.01 4.69
CA ALA A 48 5.12 13.55 5.88
C ALA A 48 5.06 14.67 6.93
N LEU A 49 3.95 14.72 7.65
CA LEU A 49 3.76 15.68 8.73
C LEU A 49 2.78 15.12 9.76
N SER A 50 3.05 15.43 11.03
CA SER A 50 2.15 15.15 12.16
C SER A 50 1.96 16.43 12.97
N ASP A 51 0.75 16.70 13.42
CA ASP A 51 0.36 17.87 14.22
C ASP A 51 -0.54 17.43 15.38
N VAL A 52 -0.37 18.04 16.52
CA VAL A 52 -1.17 17.72 17.72
C VAL A 52 -2.66 18.07 17.58
N GLY A 53 -3.02 18.85 16.55
CA GLY A 53 -4.37 19.38 16.38
C GLY A 53 -4.64 20.62 17.22
N CYS A 54 -5.93 20.95 17.38
CA CYS A 54 -6.34 22.18 18.07
C CYS A 54 -6.79 21.95 19.51
N VAL A 55 -7.07 20.70 19.90
CA VAL A 55 -7.72 20.35 21.20
C VAL A 55 -6.83 19.48 22.08
N ARG A 56 -6.12 18.54 21.48
CA ARG A 56 -5.24 17.63 22.22
C ARG A 56 -4.00 18.39 22.75
N THR A 57 -3.43 17.92 23.84
CA THR A 57 -2.19 18.46 24.43
C THR A 57 -0.99 17.56 24.18
N ASN A 58 -1.22 16.32 23.77
CA ASN A 58 -0.23 15.32 23.43
C ASN A 58 -0.50 14.79 22.03
N ASN A 59 0.56 14.39 21.32
CA ASN A 59 0.45 13.75 20.03
C ASN A 59 0.66 12.24 20.21
N GLU A 60 -0.40 11.48 20.06
CA GLU A 60 -0.40 10.02 20.15
C GLU A 60 -0.23 9.35 18.79
N ASP A 61 -0.23 10.14 17.69
CA ASP A 61 0.12 9.66 16.36
C ASP A 61 1.63 9.50 16.20
N SER A 62 2.04 8.53 15.42
CA SER A 62 3.42 8.35 14.97
C SER A 62 3.46 7.97 13.50
N PHE A 63 4.50 8.41 12.80
CA PHE A 63 4.81 7.92 11.47
C PHE A 63 6.29 7.57 11.35
N GLY A 64 6.63 6.72 10.41
CA GLY A 64 8.00 6.39 10.08
C GLY A 64 8.12 5.82 8.67
N TYR A 65 9.30 5.98 8.09
CA TYR A 65 9.60 5.40 6.79
C TYR A 65 11.09 5.19 6.62
N ASP A 66 11.43 4.31 5.69
CA ASP A 66 12.79 4.13 5.19
C ASP A 66 12.72 4.01 3.66
N GLU A 67 13.18 5.05 2.97
CA GLU A 67 13.16 5.11 1.50
C GLU A 67 14.04 4.04 0.86
N SER A 68 15.15 3.67 1.51
CA SER A 68 16.06 2.65 1.01
C SER A 68 15.47 1.24 1.07
N LEU A 69 14.59 1.00 2.03
CA LEU A 69 13.83 -0.23 2.19
C LEU A 69 12.48 -0.18 1.49
N GLY A 70 12.00 1.01 1.12
CA GLY A 70 10.69 1.24 0.52
C GLY A 70 9.54 0.95 1.46
N VAL A 71 9.65 1.27 2.77
CA VAL A 71 8.59 1.04 3.77
C VAL A 71 8.12 2.37 4.36
N TYR A 72 6.81 2.52 4.57
CA TYR A 72 6.13 3.74 4.99
C TYR A 72 4.97 3.38 5.92
N ILE A 73 4.82 4.08 7.05
CA ILE A 73 3.95 3.67 8.14
C ILE A 73 3.32 4.91 8.80
N VAL A 74 2.02 4.83 9.10
CA VAL A 74 1.30 5.75 9.98
C VAL A 74 0.56 4.92 11.02
N CYS A 75 0.69 5.33 12.28
CA CYS A 75 0.08 4.70 13.44
C CYS A 75 -0.63 5.77 14.28
N ASP A 76 -1.88 5.53 14.66
CA ASP A 76 -2.69 6.36 15.54
C ASP A 76 -2.82 5.66 16.89
N GLY A 77 -2.20 6.23 17.90
CA GLY A 77 -2.08 5.64 19.21
C GLY A 77 -3.32 5.87 20.06
N MET A 78 -3.75 4.84 20.77
CA MET A 78 -4.85 4.91 21.72
C MET A 78 -4.46 4.36 23.08
N GLY A 79 -4.98 4.98 24.13
CA GLY A 79 -4.76 4.58 25.51
C GLY A 79 -4.94 5.73 26.48
N GLY A 80 -5.14 5.43 27.77
CA GLY A 80 -5.20 6.46 28.80
C GLY A 80 -3.81 6.96 29.18
N MET A 81 -3.70 8.25 29.61
CA MET A 81 -2.50 8.84 30.25
C MET A 81 -1.19 8.69 29.45
N ALA A 82 -1.16 9.14 28.19
CA ALA A 82 0.04 9.14 27.30
C ALA A 82 0.51 7.74 26.85
N SER A 83 -0.29 6.71 27.04
CA SER A 83 0.09 5.37 26.59
C SER A 83 -0.09 5.15 25.09
N GLY A 84 -0.93 5.95 24.42
CA GLY A 84 -1.12 5.94 22.96
C GLY A 84 0.15 6.34 22.21
N GLU A 85 0.82 7.41 22.66
CA GLU A 85 2.13 7.85 22.13
C GLU A 85 3.19 6.73 22.18
N VAL A 86 3.22 6.01 23.31
CA VAL A 86 4.14 4.88 23.48
C VAL A 86 3.79 3.76 22.49
N ALA A 87 2.52 3.41 22.37
CA ALA A 87 2.07 2.34 21.49
C ALA A 87 2.39 2.62 20.01
N SER A 88 2.06 3.82 19.53
CA SER A 88 2.31 4.20 18.12
C SER A 88 3.80 4.26 17.80
N ALA A 89 4.62 4.84 18.70
CA ALA A 89 6.07 4.92 18.50
C ALA A 89 6.73 3.53 18.50
N HIS A 90 6.33 2.64 19.41
CA HIS A 90 6.80 1.26 19.45
C HIS A 90 6.41 0.49 18.19
N ALA A 91 5.16 0.62 17.74
CA ALA A 91 4.69 -0.04 16.53
C ALA A 91 5.48 0.38 15.29
N VAL A 92 5.69 1.69 15.08
CA VAL A 92 6.49 2.21 13.96
C VAL A 92 7.93 1.66 14.02
N SER A 93 8.58 1.74 15.19
CA SER A 93 9.95 1.27 15.37
C SER A 93 10.09 -0.23 15.12
N ALA A 94 9.19 -1.05 15.68
CA ALA A 94 9.19 -2.50 15.51
C ALA A 94 8.97 -2.90 14.04
N MET A 95 8.06 -2.21 13.33
CA MET A 95 7.81 -2.46 11.92
C MET A 95 9.01 -2.16 11.04
N VAL A 96 9.63 -0.98 11.20
CA VAL A 96 10.82 -0.59 10.42
C VAL A 96 11.96 -1.57 10.68
N ASN A 97 12.24 -1.90 11.94
CA ASN A 97 13.31 -2.82 12.32
C ASN A 97 13.08 -4.25 11.78
N SER A 98 11.87 -4.78 11.90
CA SER A 98 11.52 -6.11 11.38
C SER A 98 11.61 -6.16 9.86
N PHE A 99 11.14 -5.11 9.18
CA PHE A 99 11.21 -5.03 7.72
C PHE A 99 12.66 -4.93 7.24
N ALA A 100 13.51 -4.16 7.92
CA ALA A 100 14.94 -4.06 7.66
C ALA A 100 15.66 -5.42 7.87
N ALA A 101 15.41 -6.11 8.99
CA ALA A 101 15.99 -7.41 9.28
C ALA A 101 15.65 -8.47 8.24
N SER A 102 14.49 -8.35 7.59
CA SER A 102 14.04 -9.26 6.54
C SER A 102 14.52 -8.88 5.12
N ALA A 103 15.26 -7.79 4.93
CA ALA A 103 15.65 -7.27 3.60
C ALA A 103 16.41 -8.29 2.75
N ALA A 104 17.29 -9.07 3.35
CA ALA A 104 18.11 -10.08 2.65
C ALA A 104 17.44 -11.47 2.60
N SER A 105 16.21 -11.64 3.08
CA SER A 105 15.58 -12.96 3.22
C SER A 105 15.14 -13.59 1.89
N GLY A 106 14.97 -12.78 0.82
CA GLY A 106 14.36 -13.20 -0.44
C GLY A 106 12.85 -13.49 -0.34
N ALA A 107 12.23 -13.24 0.82
CA ALA A 107 10.80 -13.43 0.99
C ALA A 107 9.99 -12.36 0.23
N PRO A 108 8.78 -12.67 -0.25
CA PRO A 108 7.88 -11.69 -0.85
C PRO A 108 7.64 -10.49 0.08
N VAL A 109 7.50 -9.30 -0.49
CA VAL A 109 7.27 -8.06 0.26
C VAL A 109 6.03 -8.16 1.16
N SER A 110 4.95 -8.78 0.68
CA SER A 110 3.75 -9.03 1.49
C SER A 110 4.02 -9.88 2.74
N THR A 111 4.86 -10.90 2.62
CA THR A 111 5.27 -11.74 3.76
C THR A 111 6.12 -10.95 4.75
N ARG A 112 7.03 -10.12 4.25
CA ARG A 112 7.86 -9.25 5.09
C ARG A 112 7.03 -8.19 5.82
N LEU A 113 6.05 -7.60 5.13
CA LEU A 113 5.13 -6.62 5.73
C LEU A 113 4.24 -7.25 6.79
N LEU A 114 3.72 -8.48 6.56
CA LEU A 114 2.99 -9.24 7.58
C LEU A 114 3.86 -9.53 8.80
N ALA A 115 5.11 -9.94 8.60
CA ALA A 115 6.05 -10.18 9.70
C ALA A 115 6.33 -8.89 10.49
N ALA A 116 6.43 -7.74 9.82
CA ALA A 116 6.62 -6.44 10.45
C ALA A 116 5.40 -6.04 11.31
N LEU A 117 4.18 -6.20 10.78
CA LEU A 117 2.94 -5.96 11.53
C LEU A 117 2.82 -6.87 12.76
N ASN A 118 3.16 -8.14 12.62
CA ASN A 118 3.15 -9.07 13.76
C ASN A 118 4.22 -8.72 14.79
N ALA A 119 5.41 -8.28 14.38
CA ALA A 119 6.45 -7.81 15.29
C ALA A 119 5.99 -6.58 16.07
N ALA A 120 5.33 -5.63 15.41
CA ALA A 120 4.71 -4.48 16.08
C ALA A 120 3.64 -4.92 17.08
N ASN A 121 2.76 -5.84 16.68
CA ASN A 121 1.73 -6.36 17.58
C ASN A 121 2.32 -7.00 18.83
N GLN A 122 3.33 -7.83 18.67
CA GLN A 122 4.00 -8.47 19.80
C GLN A 122 4.66 -7.44 20.73
N ASP A 123 5.42 -6.49 20.17
CA ASP A 123 6.11 -5.47 20.95
C ASP A 123 5.14 -4.61 21.76
N VAL A 124 4.08 -4.09 21.13
CA VAL A 124 3.05 -3.29 21.81
C VAL A 124 2.26 -4.13 22.82
N TRP A 125 1.90 -5.38 22.48
CA TRP A 125 1.20 -6.29 23.38
C TRP A 125 2.01 -6.60 24.64
N GLU A 126 3.32 -6.85 24.52
CA GLU A 126 4.21 -7.10 25.65
C GLU A 126 4.31 -5.88 26.57
N HIS A 127 4.46 -4.68 25.98
CA HIS A 127 4.48 -3.42 26.75
C HIS A 127 3.14 -3.11 27.40
N ALA A 128 2.01 -3.46 26.78
CA ALA A 128 0.67 -3.29 27.36
C ALA A 128 0.41 -4.16 28.61
N GLN A 129 1.29 -5.13 28.92
CA GLN A 129 1.22 -5.92 30.16
C GLN A 129 1.80 -5.16 31.37
N ILE A 130 2.56 -4.09 31.12
CA ILE A 130 3.10 -3.21 32.16
C ILE A 130 1.93 -2.39 32.75
N PRO A 131 1.77 -2.29 34.07
CA PRO A 131 0.60 -1.61 34.68
C PRO A 131 0.37 -0.19 34.17
N GLU A 132 1.43 0.58 33.94
CA GLU A 132 1.42 1.96 33.49
C GLU A 132 0.93 2.10 32.03
N HIS A 133 1.07 1.04 31.23
CA HIS A 133 0.71 1.00 29.81
C HIS A 133 -0.51 0.12 29.50
N ARG A 134 -1.21 -0.32 30.58
CA ARG A 134 -2.36 -1.22 30.42
C ARG A 134 -3.45 -0.63 29.53
N GLY A 135 -3.82 -1.40 28.50
CA GLY A 135 -4.87 -1.02 27.56
C GLY A 135 -4.40 -0.08 26.44
N MET A 136 -3.07 0.13 26.30
CA MET A 136 -2.55 0.80 25.14
C MET A 136 -2.70 -0.06 23.89
N GLY A 137 -2.78 0.59 22.76
CA GLY A 137 -2.80 0.01 21.44
C GLY A 137 -2.62 1.08 20.39
N THR A 138 -2.58 0.69 19.13
CA THR A 138 -2.47 1.65 18.03
C THR A 138 -3.08 1.08 16.76
N THR A 139 -3.51 1.94 15.85
CA THR A 139 -3.75 1.54 14.48
C THR A 139 -2.41 1.31 13.75
N ALA A 140 -2.46 0.74 12.57
CA ALA A 140 -1.34 0.75 11.65
C ALA A 140 -1.84 0.71 10.21
N VAL A 141 -1.51 1.72 9.43
CA VAL A 141 -1.58 1.67 7.97
C VAL A 141 -0.15 1.76 7.44
N ALA A 142 0.26 0.73 6.72
CA ALA A 142 1.63 0.58 6.25
C ALA A 142 1.67 0.24 4.77
N ALA A 143 2.70 0.75 4.10
CA ALA A 143 2.95 0.51 2.69
C ALA A 143 4.38 0.01 2.48
N ALA A 144 4.57 -0.93 1.57
CA ALA A 144 5.89 -1.43 1.20
C ALA A 144 6.02 -1.57 -0.33
N LEU A 145 7.11 -1.06 -0.89
CA LEU A 145 7.38 -1.06 -2.32
C LEU A 145 7.84 -2.45 -2.79
N ASP A 146 7.22 -2.95 -3.87
CA ASP A 146 7.53 -4.20 -4.54
C ASP A 146 7.65 -3.97 -6.05
N GLY A 147 8.81 -3.52 -6.50
CA GLY A 147 9.03 -3.12 -7.89
C GLY A 147 8.17 -1.91 -8.28
N ASP A 148 7.23 -2.11 -9.18
CA ASP A 148 6.24 -1.12 -9.62
C ASP A 148 4.90 -1.21 -8.89
N LYS A 149 4.85 -1.96 -7.78
CA LYS A 149 3.66 -2.12 -6.94
C LYS A 149 3.91 -1.61 -5.54
N LEU A 150 2.85 -1.23 -4.89
CA LEU A 150 2.83 -0.95 -3.46
C LEU A 150 1.91 -1.97 -2.77
N ILE A 151 2.45 -2.66 -1.77
CA ILE A 151 1.68 -3.55 -0.91
C ILE A 151 1.29 -2.77 0.34
N LEU A 152 0.00 -2.77 0.66
CA LEU A 152 -0.53 -2.10 1.84
C LEU A 152 -0.97 -3.14 2.86
N GLY A 153 -0.72 -2.85 4.14
CA GLY A 153 -1.26 -3.58 5.28
C GLY A 153 -2.01 -2.62 6.19
N ASN A 154 -3.22 -2.99 6.62
CA ASN A 154 -4.07 -2.14 7.45
C ASN A 154 -4.59 -2.86 8.68
N VAL A 155 -4.53 -2.18 9.83
CA VAL A 155 -5.17 -2.55 11.10
C VAL A 155 -5.71 -1.28 11.75
N GLY A 156 -7.02 -1.19 11.95
CA GLY A 156 -7.69 -0.01 12.52
C GLY A 156 -8.42 0.82 11.47
N ASP A 157 -8.62 2.09 11.75
CA ASP A 157 -9.36 3.07 10.95
C ASP A 157 -8.49 4.21 10.38
N SER A 158 -7.17 4.13 10.54
CA SER A 158 -6.24 4.88 9.69
C SER A 158 -6.34 4.40 8.26
N ARG A 159 -6.22 5.31 7.29
CA ARG A 159 -6.60 5.03 5.91
C ARG A 159 -5.46 5.22 4.92
N ALA A 160 -5.52 4.46 3.83
CA ALA A 160 -4.73 4.69 2.62
C ALA A 160 -5.63 5.12 1.47
N TYR A 161 -5.18 6.11 0.71
CA TYR A 161 -5.86 6.63 -0.49
C TYR A 161 -4.94 6.54 -1.69
N LEU A 162 -5.53 6.19 -2.83
CA LEU A 162 -4.93 6.33 -4.15
C LEU A 162 -5.37 7.65 -4.77
N ILE A 163 -4.43 8.49 -5.18
CA ILE A 163 -4.70 9.72 -5.91
C ILE A 163 -4.03 9.61 -7.28
N GLN A 164 -4.85 9.64 -8.32
CA GLN A 164 -4.39 9.54 -9.71
C GLN A 164 -5.38 10.22 -10.64
N ASP A 165 -4.89 10.94 -11.65
CA ASP A 165 -5.71 11.60 -12.67
C ASP A 165 -6.80 12.52 -12.07
N GLY A 166 -6.47 13.26 -11.01
CA GLY A 166 -7.38 14.17 -10.31
C GLY A 166 -8.47 13.47 -9.49
N ARG A 167 -8.38 12.17 -9.27
CA ARG A 167 -9.31 11.38 -8.46
C ARG A 167 -8.60 10.84 -7.22
N CYS A 168 -9.33 10.82 -6.11
CA CYS A 168 -8.89 10.22 -4.86
C CYS A 168 -9.87 9.10 -4.46
N VAL A 169 -9.34 7.91 -4.19
CA VAL A 169 -10.14 6.73 -3.81
C VAL A 169 -9.53 6.11 -2.56
N GLN A 170 -10.36 5.88 -1.54
CA GLN A 170 -9.94 5.13 -0.36
C GLN A 170 -9.68 3.67 -0.74
N LEU A 171 -8.51 3.16 -0.39
CA LEU A 171 -8.09 1.79 -0.67
C LEU A 171 -8.43 0.83 0.47
N THR A 172 -8.24 1.28 1.70
CA THR A 172 -8.47 0.49 2.92
C THR A 172 -9.93 0.53 3.34
N VAL A 173 -10.36 -0.51 4.05
CA VAL A 173 -11.65 -0.54 4.73
C VAL A 173 -11.38 -0.46 6.23
N ASP A 174 -12.00 0.51 6.91
CA ASP A 174 -11.80 0.73 8.33
C ASP A 174 -12.27 -0.50 9.14
N HIS A 175 -11.48 -0.90 10.12
CA HIS A 175 -11.87 -1.89 11.11
C HIS A 175 -12.70 -1.22 12.20
N SER A 176 -13.88 -0.72 11.83
CA SER A 176 -14.84 -0.09 12.72
C SER A 176 -16.04 -1.00 12.99
N TYR A 177 -16.72 -0.78 14.11
CA TYR A 177 -17.92 -1.53 14.46
C TYR A 177 -19.00 -1.42 13.40
N ILE A 178 -19.18 -0.24 12.80
CA ILE A 178 -20.13 -0.02 11.72
C ILE A 178 -19.79 -0.87 10.49
N ASN A 179 -18.53 -0.89 10.08
CA ASN A 179 -18.09 -1.70 8.94
C ASN A 179 -18.22 -3.20 9.22
N GLU A 180 -18.05 -3.66 10.46
CA GLU A 180 -18.33 -5.05 10.82
C GLU A 180 -19.84 -5.38 10.71
N LEU A 181 -20.72 -4.46 11.10
CA LEU A 181 -22.17 -4.62 10.94
C LEU A 181 -22.59 -4.65 9.45
N ILE A 182 -21.91 -3.87 8.62
CA ILE A 182 -22.12 -3.91 7.15
C ILE A 182 -21.59 -5.23 6.57
N ARG A 183 -20.40 -5.66 6.97
CA ARG A 183 -19.76 -6.89 6.48
C ARG A 183 -20.58 -8.14 6.80
N ASN A 184 -21.16 -8.20 7.98
CA ASN A 184 -21.99 -9.34 8.41
C ASN A 184 -23.47 -9.24 7.97
N GLY A 185 -23.84 -8.20 7.20
CA GLY A 185 -25.18 -7.97 6.68
C GLY A 185 -26.22 -7.46 7.67
N THR A 186 -25.80 -7.06 8.86
CA THR A 186 -26.70 -6.45 9.88
C THR A 186 -27.12 -5.03 9.48
N LEU A 187 -26.21 -4.29 8.84
CA LEU A 187 -26.49 -2.99 8.25
C LEU A 187 -26.19 -3.00 6.76
N THR A 188 -26.90 -2.17 6.00
CA THR A 188 -26.50 -1.79 4.63
C THR A 188 -25.75 -0.46 4.67
N ILE A 189 -24.99 -0.15 3.63
CA ILE A 189 -24.31 1.16 3.51
C ILE A 189 -25.32 2.29 3.62
N GLU A 190 -26.48 2.16 2.96
CA GLU A 190 -27.55 3.15 2.99
C GLU A 190 -28.14 3.34 4.40
N THR A 191 -28.38 2.25 5.14
CA THR A 191 -28.89 2.33 6.52
C THR A 191 -27.85 2.89 7.46
N ALA A 192 -26.57 2.58 7.28
CA ALA A 192 -25.48 3.14 8.08
C ALA A 192 -25.35 4.67 7.90
N GLN A 193 -25.50 5.17 6.67
CA GLN A 193 -25.47 6.60 6.37
C GLN A 193 -26.66 7.39 6.96
N ASN A 194 -27.81 6.74 7.12
CA ASN A 194 -29.06 7.38 7.58
C ASN A 194 -29.38 7.12 9.07
N ALA A 195 -28.68 6.24 9.74
CA ALA A 195 -28.89 5.93 11.15
C ALA A 195 -28.18 6.95 12.06
N ASP A 196 -28.79 7.25 13.21
CA ASP A 196 -28.11 8.00 14.27
C ASP A 196 -27.17 7.04 15.03
N LEU A 197 -25.97 6.83 14.48
CA LEU A 197 -24.93 5.95 15.01
C LEU A 197 -23.91 6.71 15.86
N LYS A 198 -24.28 7.90 16.38
CA LYS A 198 -23.42 8.74 17.21
C LYS A 198 -22.74 7.95 18.32
N GLY A 199 -21.40 8.05 18.37
CA GLY A 199 -20.57 7.34 19.33
C GLY A 199 -20.19 5.90 18.92
N MET A 200 -20.72 5.36 17.82
CA MET A 200 -20.30 4.07 17.27
C MET A 200 -19.32 4.21 16.09
N GLU A 201 -19.24 5.41 15.50
CA GLU A 201 -18.44 5.70 14.31
C GLU A 201 -16.93 5.53 14.56
N SER A 202 -16.50 5.83 15.80
CA SER A 202 -15.10 5.74 16.22
C SER A 202 -14.77 4.47 17.03
N LEU A 203 -15.68 3.50 17.11
CA LEU A 203 -15.39 2.23 17.76
C LEU A 203 -14.61 1.33 16.81
N ILE A 204 -13.29 1.26 17.00
CA ILE A 204 -12.45 0.34 16.25
C ILE A 204 -12.56 -1.10 16.80
N THR A 205 -12.53 -2.08 15.91
CA THR A 205 -12.68 -3.51 16.24
C THR A 205 -11.36 -4.27 16.17
N ARG A 206 -10.33 -3.68 15.54
CA ARG A 206 -9.00 -4.27 15.45
C ARG A 206 -7.95 -3.18 15.66
N ALA A 207 -6.93 -3.50 16.46
CA ALA A 207 -5.79 -2.64 16.68
C ALA A 207 -4.55 -3.46 17.03
N VAL A 208 -3.39 -2.89 16.81
CA VAL A 208 -2.07 -3.43 17.15
C VAL A 208 -1.90 -3.36 18.68
N GLY A 209 -1.47 -4.45 19.30
CA GLY A 209 -1.17 -4.53 20.73
C GLY A 209 -2.36 -4.79 21.65
N VAL A 210 -3.57 -4.96 21.12
CA VAL A 210 -4.77 -5.24 21.97
C VAL A 210 -5.09 -6.71 22.12
N ALA A 211 -4.52 -7.56 21.27
CA ALA A 211 -4.68 -9.01 21.30
C ALA A 211 -3.38 -9.71 20.92
N PRO A 212 -3.16 -10.97 21.36
CA PRO A 212 -1.93 -11.70 21.03
C PRO A 212 -1.81 -12.01 19.53
N GLU A 213 -2.92 -12.15 18.82
CA GLU A 213 -2.97 -12.40 17.38
C GLU A 213 -3.49 -11.18 16.64
N LEU A 214 -2.83 -10.84 15.54
CA LEU A 214 -3.20 -9.73 14.66
C LEU A 214 -3.84 -10.25 13.36
N GLN A 215 -4.87 -9.57 12.89
CA GLN A 215 -5.54 -9.86 11.62
C GLN A 215 -5.53 -8.62 10.73
N PRO A 216 -4.42 -8.35 10.01
CA PRO A 216 -4.34 -7.24 9.07
C PRO A 216 -5.06 -7.56 7.76
N ASP A 217 -5.67 -6.56 7.15
CA ASP A 217 -6.13 -6.62 5.77
C ASP A 217 -5.01 -6.14 4.82
N PHE A 218 -4.89 -6.79 3.65
CA PHE A 218 -3.86 -6.45 2.65
C PHE A 218 -4.47 -5.98 1.34
N TYR A 219 -3.81 -5.00 0.72
CA TYR A 219 -4.18 -4.45 -0.58
C TYR A 219 -2.93 -4.31 -1.45
N SER A 220 -3.11 -4.21 -2.76
CA SER A 220 -2.03 -4.00 -3.72
C SER A 220 -2.43 -2.96 -4.75
N VAL A 221 -1.51 -2.07 -5.09
CA VAL A 221 -1.70 -0.99 -6.05
C VAL A 221 -0.55 -1.00 -7.05
N ASP A 222 -0.86 -0.95 -8.35
CA ASP A 222 0.13 -0.71 -9.39
C ASP A 222 0.49 0.78 -9.42
N LEU A 223 1.78 1.08 -9.35
CA LEU A 223 2.28 2.44 -9.40
C LEU A 223 2.67 2.82 -10.83
N LYS A 224 2.36 4.05 -11.20
CA LYS A 224 2.81 4.70 -12.44
C LYS A 224 3.35 6.08 -12.10
N PRO A 225 4.21 6.67 -12.93
CA PRO A 225 4.58 8.06 -12.74
C PRO A 225 3.34 8.97 -12.61
N GLY A 226 3.31 9.79 -11.56
CA GLY A 226 2.16 10.63 -11.19
C GLY A 226 1.14 9.97 -10.26
N THR A 227 1.26 8.67 -9.93
CA THR A 227 0.46 8.06 -8.89
C THR A 227 0.89 8.55 -7.52
N ALA A 228 -0.05 9.04 -6.71
CA ALA A 228 0.20 9.37 -5.31
C ALA A 228 -0.57 8.45 -4.37
N ILE A 229 0.02 8.12 -3.22
CA ILE A 229 -0.59 7.36 -2.13
C ILE A 229 -0.50 8.19 -0.87
N LEU A 230 -1.63 8.40 -0.21
CA LEU A 230 -1.71 9.10 1.07
C LEU A 230 -2.05 8.08 2.15
N LEU A 231 -1.21 8.00 3.18
CA LEU A 231 -1.51 7.32 4.44
C LEU A 231 -1.88 8.40 5.46
N ALA A 232 -2.98 8.21 6.20
CA ALA A 232 -3.44 9.23 7.13
C ALA A 232 -4.14 8.62 8.35
N SER A 233 -4.00 9.28 9.52
CA SER A 233 -4.81 9.00 10.71
C SER A 233 -6.22 9.57 10.56
N ASP A 234 -7.11 9.17 11.45
CA ASP A 234 -8.52 9.57 11.43
C ASP A 234 -8.72 11.07 11.69
N GLY A 235 -7.79 11.70 12.43
CA GLY A 235 -7.79 13.16 12.63
C GLY A 235 -7.68 13.98 11.35
N LEU A 236 -7.15 13.41 10.26
CA LEU A 236 -7.24 14.01 8.93
C LEU A 236 -8.54 13.61 8.24
N THR A 237 -8.83 12.31 8.21
CA THR A 237 -9.84 11.74 7.31
C THR A 237 -11.29 12.00 7.76
N ARG A 238 -11.49 12.44 9.00
CA ARG A 238 -12.78 12.94 9.52
C ARG A 238 -13.17 14.29 8.94
N TYR A 239 -12.20 15.09 8.49
CA TYR A 239 -12.43 16.46 8.07
C TYR A 239 -12.34 16.69 6.57
N LEU A 240 -11.71 15.80 5.81
CA LEU A 240 -11.52 15.95 4.38
C LEU A 240 -12.21 14.82 3.61
N LEU A 241 -12.94 15.21 2.58
CA LEU A 241 -13.51 14.29 1.60
C LEU A 241 -12.45 13.96 0.53
N SER A 242 -12.61 12.81 -0.13
CA SER A 242 -11.67 12.36 -1.18
C SER A 242 -11.45 13.39 -2.28
N ASP A 243 -12.52 14.05 -2.76
CA ASP A 243 -12.41 15.07 -3.81
C ASP A 243 -11.61 16.30 -3.35
N GLU A 244 -11.70 16.66 -2.07
CA GLU A 244 -10.95 17.77 -1.49
C GLU A 244 -9.45 17.42 -1.36
N ILE A 245 -9.14 16.18 -0.96
CA ILE A 245 -7.77 15.67 -0.92
C ILE A 245 -7.14 15.77 -2.31
N ALA A 246 -7.84 15.30 -3.35
CA ALA A 246 -7.36 15.38 -4.73
C ALA A 246 -7.12 16.83 -5.17
N ALA A 247 -8.07 17.74 -4.88
CA ALA A 247 -7.96 19.14 -5.24
C ALA A 247 -6.80 19.87 -4.55
N ILE A 248 -6.53 19.55 -3.27
CA ILE A 248 -5.40 20.13 -2.53
C ILE A 248 -4.08 19.61 -3.12
N LEU A 249 -3.99 18.33 -3.44
CA LEU A 249 -2.81 17.74 -4.05
C LEU A 249 -2.48 18.38 -5.41
N ASP A 250 -3.49 18.64 -6.22
CA ASP A 250 -3.33 19.25 -7.56
C ASP A 250 -2.93 20.74 -7.49
N ALA A 251 -3.42 21.45 -6.48
CA ALA A 251 -3.21 22.89 -6.32
C ALA A 251 -1.96 23.27 -5.52
N THR A 252 -1.30 22.32 -4.84
CA THR A 252 -0.26 22.61 -3.85
C THR A 252 1.08 21.96 -4.26
N PRO A 253 2.24 22.64 -4.14
CA PRO A 253 3.54 22.01 -4.31
C PRO A 253 3.69 20.80 -3.40
N PHE A 254 4.27 19.72 -3.91
CA PHE A 254 4.35 18.41 -3.24
C PHE A 254 4.84 18.51 -1.78
N GLU A 255 5.89 19.30 -1.54
CA GLU A 255 6.50 19.48 -0.22
C GLU A 255 5.57 20.16 0.80
N SER A 256 4.52 20.83 0.32
CA SER A 256 3.57 21.59 1.15
C SER A 256 2.20 20.91 1.26
N VAL A 257 1.96 19.81 0.56
CA VAL A 257 0.64 19.14 0.53
C VAL A 257 0.22 18.68 1.92
N CYS A 258 1.10 17.99 2.65
CA CYS A 258 0.78 17.52 4.01
C CYS A 258 0.41 18.69 4.94
N ALA A 259 1.14 19.79 4.89
CA ALA A 259 0.81 20.99 5.67
C ALA A 259 -0.56 21.57 5.25
N GLY A 260 -0.84 21.66 3.96
CA GLY A 260 -2.13 22.15 3.45
C GLY A 260 -3.30 21.28 3.89
N LEU A 261 -3.17 19.96 3.86
CA LEU A 261 -4.17 19.02 4.33
C LEU A 261 -4.45 19.19 5.83
N ILE A 262 -3.39 19.27 6.64
CA ILE A 262 -3.48 19.45 8.09
C ILE A 262 -4.11 20.82 8.43
N ASP A 263 -3.73 21.88 7.74
CA ASP A 263 -4.31 23.20 7.95
C ASP A 263 -5.83 23.23 7.71
N VAL A 264 -6.31 22.54 6.67
CA VAL A 264 -7.75 22.42 6.41
C VAL A 264 -8.44 21.63 7.53
N ALA A 265 -7.87 20.54 8.01
CA ALA A 265 -8.43 19.76 9.11
C ALA A 265 -8.50 20.60 10.40
N LYS A 266 -7.44 21.37 10.70
CA LYS A 266 -7.40 22.32 11.86
C LYS A 266 -8.44 23.43 11.74
N GLN A 267 -8.62 24.02 10.55
CA GLN A 267 -9.66 25.04 10.30
C GLN A 267 -11.07 24.50 10.52
N ARG A 268 -11.29 23.21 10.35
CA ARG A 268 -12.58 22.52 10.56
C ARG A 268 -12.76 21.99 11.97
N GLY A 269 -11.80 22.24 12.85
CA GLY A 269 -11.92 21.91 14.28
C GLY A 269 -10.68 21.24 14.86
N GLY A 270 -10.00 20.35 14.12
CA GLY A 270 -8.76 19.71 14.53
C GLY A 270 -8.85 19.07 15.92
N GLN A 271 -9.91 18.31 16.20
CA GLN A 271 -10.20 17.80 17.54
C GLN A 271 -9.25 16.69 17.99
N ASP A 272 -8.55 16.06 17.03
CA ASP A 272 -7.59 15.00 17.29
C ASP A 272 -6.20 15.31 16.74
N ASN A 273 -5.23 14.43 17.02
CA ASN A 273 -3.93 14.40 16.37
C ASN A 273 -4.11 14.15 14.88
N ILE A 274 -3.32 14.79 14.04
CA ILE A 274 -3.50 14.79 12.60
C ILE A 274 -2.18 14.40 11.94
N THR A 275 -2.12 13.22 11.35
CA THR A 275 -0.91 12.72 10.71
C THR A 275 -1.19 12.28 9.28
N CYS A 276 -0.30 12.66 8.37
CA CYS A 276 -0.33 12.19 7.00
C CYS A 276 1.08 11.95 6.44
N LEU A 277 1.19 10.95 5.58
CA LEU A 277 2.37 10.60 4.84
C LEU A 277 1.98 10.38 3.38
N LEU A 278 2.54 11.21 2.50
CA LEU A 278 2.25 11.21 1.06
C LEU A 278 3.43 10.65 0.28
N LEU A 279 3.16 9.69 -0.58
CA LEU A 279 4.09 9.11 -1.53
C LEU A 279 3.73 9.58 -2.93
N LEU A 280 4.71 9.95 -3.74
CA LEU A 280 4.52 10.26 -5.15
C LEU A 280 5.48 9.43 -6.00
N ALA A 281 4.93 8.63 -6.90
CA ALA A 281 5.70 7.87 -7.86
C ALA A 281 6.18 8.78 -9.00
N LEU A 282 7.48 8.83 -9.21
CA LEU A 282 8.17 9.59 -10.25
C LEU A 282 8.82 8.65 -11.26
N ALA A 283 8.95 9.09 -12.49
CA ALA A 283 9.81 8.40 -13.46
C ALA A 283 11.26 8.41 -12.96
N GLY A 284 11.93 7.27 -12.99
CA GLY A 284 13.33 7.13 -12.60
C GLY A 284 14.31 7.60 -13.65
#